data_3dc29c94029edd19c26c19fc5a7420f2
#
_entry.id   3dc29c94029edd19c26c19fc5a7420f2
#
_cell.length_a   1.000
_cell.length_b   1.000
_cell.length_c   1.000
_cell.angle_alpha   90.00
_cell.angle_beta   90.00
_cell.angle_gamma   90.00
#
_symmetry.space_group_name_H-M   'P 1'
#
loop_
_entity.id
_entity.type
_entity.pdbx_description
1 polymer ?
#
loop_
_entity_poly.entity_id
_entity_poly.type
_entity_poly.pdbx_seq_one_letter_code
_entity_poly.pdbx_strand_id
1 'polypeptide(L)'
;MELDFPRKRVCDVLDAPRSTIYAREGAAVRDETGVVIAFPKRGPRTELSDDELLVLIRRVIQESPFAGEGHRKVTARLRREHGVHVGRKRVLRLMRRAGLLAPQRGKKRRRTRSHDGTIIPKAPDLMWGTDATMAYTKQDGWVWAFCCIDHFSAEAWTSVAKRGDRFACLEPIHDAVTDRFGRVDKDLARGIALRHDWGPQYTSGHFQGALAWLGIEDSPAFAGEPPCNGCAERFIRTLKEQCLWVRLYDDVEDLRQAVIEFTRRYNNEWLIERHGHCTPREAYAAAIESQAA
;
A
#
# COMPACT_ATOMS: atom_id res chain seq x y z
N MET A 1 -54.98 19.39 38.16
CA MET A 1 -54.73 20.46 37.17
C MET A 1 -53.36 20.14 36.55
N GLU A 2 -53.35 19.42 35.45
CA GLU A 2 -52.12 19.20 34.67
C GLU A 2 -51.79 20.52 33.94
N LEU A 3 -50.64 21.11 34.28
CA LEU A 3 -50.15 22.29 33.62
C LEU A 3 -49.46 21.88 32.33
N ASP A 4 -50.17 22.04 31.20
CA ASP A 4 -49.66 21.76 29.88
C ASP A 4 -48.71 22.90 29.40
N PHE A 5 -47.42 22.73 29.62
CA PHE A 5 -46.43 23.69 29.16
C PHE A 5 -45.98 23.35 27.72
N PRO A 6 -45.78 24.38 26.84
CA PRO A 6 -45.25 24.15 25.52
C PRO A 6 -43.90 23.44 25.60
N ARG A 7 -43.75 22.30 24.89
CA ARG A 7 -42.53 21.44 24.88
C ARG A 7 -41.24 22.22 24.67
N LYS A 8 -41.29 23.23 23.81
CA LYS A 8 -40.16 24.11 23.59
C LYS A 8 -39.68 24.76 24.89
N ARG A 9 -40.58 25.29 25.69
CA ARG A 9 -40.28 25.97 26.95
C ARG A 9 -39.70 25.01 27.99
N VAL A 10 -40.22 23.78 28.02
CA VAL A 10 -39.70 22.73 28.90
C VAL A 10 -38.27 22.36 28.54
N CYS A 11 -37.97 22.18 27.24
CA CYS A 11 -36.63 21.89 26.77
C CYS A 11 -35.64 23.02 27.06
N ASP A 12 -36.07 24.27 26.86
CA ASP A 12 -35.23 25.45 27.09
C ASP A 12 -34.93 25.65 28.61
N VAL A 13 -35.90 25.37 29.48
CA VAL A 13 -35.72 25.48 30.98
C VAL A 13 -34.85 24.35 31.51
N LEU A 14 -34.97 23.13 30.97
CA LEU A 14 -34.22 21.95 31.42
C LEU A 14 -32.88 21.76 30.70
N ASP A 15 -32.49 22.69 29.83
CA ASP A 15 -31.32 22.57 28.98
C ASP A 15 -31.20 21.21 28.27
N ALA A 16 -32.36 20.69 27.83
CA ALA A 16 -32.45 19.38 27.20
C ALA A 16 -32.71 19.49 25.72
N PRO A 17 -31.89 18.84 24.84
CA PRO A 17 -32.11 18.85 23.41
C PRO A 17 -33.49 18.26 23.08
N ARG A 18 -34.29 18.95 22.24
CA ARG A 18 -35.63 18.47 21.80
C ARG A 18 -35.58 17.08 21.21
N SER A 19 -34.53 16.75 20.45
CA SER A 19 -34.30 15.43 19.89
C SER A 19 -34.28 14.31 20.93
N THR A 20 -33.75 14.58 22.12
CA THR A 20 -33.70 13.60 23.22
C THR A 20 -35.08 13.30 23.78
N ILE A 21 -35.95 14.32 23.90
CA ILE A 21 -37.34 14.14 24.41
C ILE A 21 -38.17 13.38 23.37
N TYR A 22 -38.12 13.78 22.10
CA TYR A 22 -38.83 13.05 21.04
C TYR A 22 -38.31 11.62 20.85
N ALA A 23 -37.00 11.37 21.01
CA ALA A 23 -36.46 10.02 20.96
C ALA A 23 -36.97 9.14 22.12
N ARG A 24 -37.13 9.72 23.32
CA ARG A 24 -37.67 9.00 24.49
C ARG A 24 -39.17 8.75 24.36
N GLU A 25 -39.93 9.71 23.90
CA GLU A 25 -41.40 9.53 23.63
C GLU A 25 -41.64 8.49 22.51
N GLY A 26 -40.83 8.54 21.43
CA GLY A 26 -40.92 7.54 20.36
C GLY A 26 -40.43 6.14 20.79
N ALA A 27 -39.59 6.05 21.81
CA ALA A 27 -39.19 4.76 22.40
C ALA A 27 -40.24 4.21 23.39
N ALA A 28 -41.17 5.05 23.88
CA ALA A 28 -42.17 4.67 24.85
C ALA A 28 -43.45 4.06 24.21
N VAL A 29 -43.58 4.07 22.89
CA VAL A 29 -44.65 3.27 22.20
C VAL A 29 -44.18 1.81 22.20
N ARG A 30 -44.23 1.19 23.36
CA ARG A 30 -44.17 -0.27 23.48
C ARG A 30 -45.61 -0.77 23.28
N ASP A 31 -45.77 -1.66 22.31
CA ASP A 31 -46.94 -2.50 22.21
C ASP A 31 -47.22 -3.16 23.59
N GLU A 32 -48.46 -3.27 23.99
CA GLU A 32 -48.89 -3.87 25.26
C GLU A 32 -48.46 -5.34 25.43
N THR A 33 -47.96 -5.96 24.36
CA THR A 33 -47.44 -7.34 24.33
C THR A 33 -45.96 -7.44 24.71
N GLY A 34 -45.23 -6.32 24.89
CA GLY A 34 -43.79 -6.31 25.23
C GLY A 34 -42.86 -6.77 24.11
N VAL A 35 -43.37 -6.99 22.92
CA VAL A 35 -42.59 -7.38 21.74
C VAL A 35 -41.81 -6.18 21.23
N VAL A 36 -40.45 -6.27 21.25
CA VAL A 36 -39.59 -5.28 20.66
C VAL A 36 -39.70 -5.40 19.12
N ILE A 37 -40.49 -4.50 18.49
CA ILE A 37 -40.55 -4.41 17.04
C ILE A 37 -39.17 -3.95 16.54
N ALA A 38 -38.35 -4.88 16.05
CA ALA A 38 -37.09 -4.57 15.41
C ALA A 38 -37.39 -3.85 14.06
N PHE A 39 -37.16 -2.54 14.05
CA PHE A 39 -37.27 -1.81 12.78
C PHE A 39 -36.29 -2.41 11.74
N PRO A 40 -36.74 -2.59 10.49
CA PRO A 40 -35.85 -3.08 9.46
C PRO A 40 -34.64 -2.15 9.32
N LYS A 41 -33.43 -2.70 9.32
CA LYS A 41 -32.20 -1.93 9.20
C LYS A 41 -32.28 -1.05 7.93
N ARG A 42 -32.13 0.27 8.11
CA ARG A 42 -32.08 1.20 6.98
C ARG A 42 -30.81 0.91 6.15
N GLY A 43 -30.97 0.74 4.87
CA GLY A 43 -29.88 0.51 3.91
C GLY A 43 -30.30 -0.42 2.77
N PRO A 44 -29.57 -0.44 1.66
CA PRO A 44 -29.86 -1.36 0.57
C PRO A 44 -29.75 -2.79 1.08
N ARG A 45 -30.69 -3.64 0.68
CA ARG A 45 -30.63 -5.09 0.91
C ARG A 45 -29.40 -5.62 0.16
N THR A 46 -28.48 -6.25 0.86
CA THR A 46 -27.33 -6.92 0.26
C THR A 46 -27.68 -8.37 0.04
N GLU A 47 -27.30 -8.91 -1.11
CA GLU A 47 -27.54 -10.31 -1.48
C GLU A 47 -26.88 -11.29 -0.51
N LEU A 48 -25.70 -10.89 0.06
CA LEU A 48 -24.96 -11.70 1.02
C LEU A 48 -25.28 -11.29 2.46
N SER A 49 -25.53 -12.29 3.32
CA SER A 49 -25.56 -12.14 4.77
C SER A 49 -24.20 -11.74 5.33
N ASP A 50 -24.13 -11.33 6.60
CA ASP A 50 -22.87 -11.01 7.26
C ASP A 50 -21.99 -12.28 7.48
N ASP A 51 -22.61 -13.43 7.69
CA ASP A 51 -21.90 -14.70 7.92
C ASP A 51 -21.30 -15.25 6.62
N GLU A 52 -22.06 -15.24 5.51
CA GLU A 52 -21.54 -15.60 4.19
C GLU A 52 -20.38 -14.66 3.76
N LEU A 53 -20.54 -13.36 3.97
CA LEU A 53 -19.49 -12.40 3.69
C LEU A 53 -18.26 -12.62 4.56
N LEU A 54 -18.41 -13.01 5.83
CA LEU A 54 -17.28 -13.33 6.70
C LEU A 54 -16.53 -14.56 6.25
N VAL A 55 -17.22 -15.59 5.74
CA VAL A 55 -16.58 -16.76 5.13
C VAL A 55 -15.72 -16.37 3.93
N LEU A 56 -16.26 -15.52 3.04
CA LEU A 56 -15.50 -15.02 1.88
C LEU A 56 -14.31 -14.14 2.31
N ILE A 57 -14.48 -13.28 3.33
CA ILE A 57 -13.36 -12.48 3.86
C ILE A 57 -12.23 -13.38 4.37
N ARG A 58 -12.56 -14.46 5.11
CA ARG A 58 -11.55 -15.42 5.60
C ARG A 58 -10.84 -16.11 4.45
N ARG A 59 -11.58 -16.53 3.45
CA ARG A 59 -11.06 -17.15 2.23
C ARG A 59 -10.10 -16.23 1.50
N VAL A 60 -10.49 -14.99 1.23
CA VAL A 60 -9.65 -13.96 0.59
C VAL A 60 -8.35 -13.72 1.36
N ILE A 61 -8.40 -13.66 2.71
CA ILE A 61 -7.20 -13.47 3.53
C ILE A 61 -6.28 -14.70 3.47
N GLN A 62 -6.84 -15.90 3.42
CA GLN A 62 -6.09 -17.15 3.38
C GLN A 62 -5.44 -17.39 2.00
N GLU A 63 -6.14 -17.04 0.92
CA GLU A 63 -5.67 -17.20 -0.46
C GLU A 63 -4.75 -16.05 -0.90
N SER A 64 -4.74 -14.93 -0.16
CA SER A 64 -3.85 -13.81 -0.48
C SER A 64 -2.38 -14.20 -0.38
N PRO A 65 -1.56 -13.89 -1.40
CA PRO A 65 -0.11 -14.13 -1.35
C PRO A 65 0.63 -13.21 -0.36
N PHE A 66 -0.07 -12.26 0.25
CA PHE A 66 0.50 -11.26 1.15
C PHE A 66 -0.15 -11.28 2.52
N ALA A 67 0.69 -11.32 3.55
CA ALA A 67 0.22 -11.31 4.93
C ALA A 67 -0.22 -9.91 5.37
N GLY A 68 -1.24 -9.84 6.24
CA GLY A 68 -1.64 -8.61 6.92
C GLY A 68 -2.30 -7.56 6.02
N GLU A 69 -3.00 -7.97 4.97
CA GLU A 69 -3.77 -7.05 4.14
C GLU A 69 -4.94 -6.42 4.93
N GLY A 70 -5.01 -5.09 4.89
CA GLY A 70 -6.06 -4.33 5.57
C GLY A 70 -7.41 -4.41 4.85
N HIS A 71 -8.48 -4.04 5.55
CA HIS A 71 -9.87 -4.10 5.05
C HIS A 71 -10.08 -3.46 3.66
N ARG A 72 -9.28 -2.44 3.28
CA ARG A 72 -9.37 -1.79 1.96
C ARG A 72 -8.96 -2.73 0.84
N LYS A 73 -7.83 -3.42 1.01
CA LYS A 73 -7.35 -4.42 0.05
C LYS A 73 -8.25 -5.64 0.03
N VAL A 74 -8.68 -6.15 1.19
CA VAL A 74 -9.65 -7.24 1.28
C VAL A 74 -10.95 -6.89 0.53
N THR A 75 -11.46 -5.65 0.67
CA THR A 75 -12.63 -5.20 -0.12
C THR A 75 -12.35 -5.20 -1.62
N ALA A 76 -11.15 -4.79 -2.02
CA ALA A 76 -10.76 -4.79 -3.43
C ALA A 76 -10.65 -6.21 -4.00
N ARG A 77 -10.06 -7.15 -3.23
CA ARG A 77 -10.00 -8.57 -3.63
C ARG A 77 -11.37 -9.22 -3.72
N LEU A 78 -12.27 -8.97 -2.77
CA LEU A 78 -13.67 -9.44 -2.84
C LEU A 78 -14.33 -9.02 -4.16
N ARG A 79 -14.10 -7.79 -4.58
CA ARG A 79 -14.63 -7.29 -5.86
C ARG A 79 -13.95 -7.92 -7.07
N ARG A 80 -12.60 -8.02 -7.06
CA ARG A 80 -11.81 -8.49 -8.22
C ARG A 80 -11.92 -10.00 -8.42
N GLU A 81 -11.82 -10.78 -7.34
CA GLU A 81 -11.66 -12.23 -7.37
C GLU A 81 -13.00 -12.96 -7.24
N HIS A 82 -13.97 -12.34 -6.56
CA HIS A 82 -15.27 -12.96 -6.29
C HIS A 82 -16.48 -12.18 -6.84
N GLY A 83 -16.28 -11.04 -7.52
CA GLY A 83 -17.37 -10.20 -8.02
C GLY A 83 -18.26 -9.56 -6.93
N VAL A 84 -17.83 -9.61 -5.67
CA VAL A 84 -18.65 -9.19 -4.52
C VAL A 84 -18.49 -7.69 -4.26
N HIS A 85 -19.56 -6.93 -4.51
CA HIS A 85 -19.62 -5.49 -4.32
C HIS A 85 -20.16 -5.13 -2.93
N VAL A 86 -19.28 -4.83 -1.98
CA VAL A 86 -19.62 -4.48 -0.60
C VAL A 86 -18.95 -3.19 -0.14
N GLY A 87 -19.61 -2.49 0.78
CA GLY A 87 -19.05 -1.26 1.35
C GLY A 87 -17.87 -1.53 2.29
N ARG A 88 -16.78 -0.74 2.16
CA ARG A 88 -15.56 -0.85 3.00
C ARG A 88 -15.87 -0.83 4.51
N LYS A 89 -16.87 -0.05 4.94
CA LYS A 89 -17.28 0.02 6.36
C LYS A 89 -17.86 -1.30 6.88
N ARG A 90 -18.59 -2.04 6.02
CA ARG A 90 -19.16 -3.36 6.36
C ARG A 90 -18.02 -4.38 6.52
N VAL A 91 -17.10 -4.44 5.56
CA VAL A 91 -15.91 -5.31 5.64
C VAL A 91 -15.08 -5.00 6.89
N LEU A 92 -14.79 -3.72 7.15
CA LEU A 92 -14.06 -3.30 8.36
C LEU A 92 -14.75 -3.75 9.65
N ARG A 93 -16.08 -3.60 9.73
CA ARG A 93 -16.87 -4.03 10.90
C ARG A 93 -16.77 -5.53 11.14
N LEU A 94 -16.92 -6.33 10.08
CA LEU A 94 -16.83 -7.79 10.17
C LEU A 94 -15.42 -8.25 10.52
N MET A 95 -14.39 -7.72 9.86
CA MET A 95 -13.00 -8.03 10.17
C MET A 95 -12.65 -7.68 11.62
N ARG A 96 -13.11 -6.52 12.13
CA ARG A 96 -12.90 -6.12 13.52
C ARG A 96 -13.56 -7.09 14.50
N ARG A 97 -14.83 -7.43 14.26
CA ARG A 97 -15.58 -8.37 15.10
C ARG A 97 -14.97 -9.77 15.11
N ALA A 98 -14.38 -10.20 14.00
CA ALA A 98 -13.76 -11.51 13.85
C ALA A 98 -12.25 -11.55 14.21
N GLY A 99 -11.65 -10.44 14.67
CA GLY A 99 -10.22 -10.39 15.00
C GLY A 99 -9.28 -10.47 13.79
N LEU A 100 -9.75 -10.16 12.59
CA LEU A 100 -9.03 -10.29 11.32
C LEU A 100 -8.35 -9.01 10.85
N LEU A 101 -8.26 -7.98 11.69
CA LEU A 101 -7.60 -6.74 11.30
C LEU A 101 -6.09 -6.95 11.18
N ALA A 102 -5.51 -6.33 10.16
CA ALA A 102 -4.05 -6.27 10.03
C ALA A 102 -3.41 -5.64 11.27
N PRO A 103 -2.21 -6.09 11.67
CA PRO A 103 -1.49 -5.51 12.79
C PRO A 103 -1.34 -3.99 12.63
N GLN A 104 -1.72 -3.25 13.67
CA GLN A 104 -1.56 -1.80 13.65
C GLN A 104 -0.10 -1.43 13.91
N ARG A 105 0.47 -0.68 12.99
CA ARG A 105 1.80 -0.09 13.18
C ARG A 105 1.73 1.03 14.21
N GLY A 106 2.71 1.08 15.11
CA GLY A 106 2.83 2.17 16.08
C GLY A 106 2.83 3.53 15.37
N LYS A 107 2.10 4.50 15.93
CA LYS A 107 2.09 5.87 15.40
C LYS A 107 3.49 6.47 15.58
N LYS A 108 4.21 6.69 14.48
CA LYS A 108 5.41 7.54 14.52
C LYS A 108 4.98 8.98 14.87
N ARG A 109 5.68 9.65 15.79
CA ARG A 109 5.50 11.08 16.04
C ARG A 109 5.68 11.81 14.69
N ARG A 110 4.66 12.56 14.29
CA ARG A 110 4.76 13.44 13.12
C ARG A 110 5.81 14.50 13.43
N ARG A 111 6.94 14.48 12.73
CA ARG A 111 7.84 15.62 12.65
C ARG A 111 7.13 16.70 11.82
N THR A 112 7.37 17.97 12.17
CA THR A 112 6.94 19.11 11.35
C THR A 112 7.51 18.92 9.95
N ARG A 113 6.65 18.89 8.93
CA ARG A 113 7.12 18.76 7.54
C ARG A 113 7.61 20.12 7.08
N SER A 114 8.80 20.16 6.49
CA SER A 114 9.36 21.37 5.88
C SER A 114 8.82 21.64 4.47
N HIS A 115 8.18 20.63 3.84
CA HIS A 115 7.55 20.75 2.52
C HIS A 115 6.42 19.72 2.33
N ASP A 116 5.53 19.95 1.36
CA ASP A 116 4.37 19.09 1.03
C ASP A 116 4.78 17.80 0.28
N GLY A 117 6.01 17.66 -0.01
CA GLY A 117 6.92 16.76 -0.65
C GLY A 117 6.48 15.35 -0.94
N THR A 118 5.41 15.17 -1.71
CA THR A 118 5.20 13.91 -2.41
C THR A 118 5.35 14.18 -3.90
N ILE A 119 6.52 13.83 -4.46
CA ILE A 119 6.70 13.85 -5.92
C ILE A 119 5.93 12.67 -6.47
N ILE A 120 4.81 12.94 -7.12
CA ILE A 120 4.03 11.94 -7.87
C ILE A 120 4.21 12.29 -9.35
N PRO A 121 5.00 11.52 -10.12
CA PRO A 121 5.10 11.69 -11.55
C PRO A 121 3.72 11.56 -12.19
N LYS A 122 3.51 12.26 -13.31
CA LYS A 122 2.24 12.21 -14.05
C LYS A 122 2.13 10.99 -14.96
N ALA A 123 3.26 10.35 -15.24
CA ALA A 123 3.36 9.19 -16.13
C ALA A 123 4.43 8.22 -15.62
N PRO A 124 4.40 6.95 -16.02
CA PRO A 124 5.49 6.01 -15.76
C PRO A 124 6.78 6.45 -16.46
N ASP A 125 7.88 5.92 -15.99
CA ASP A 125 9.23 6.09 -16.55
C ASP A 125 9.71 7.56 -16.64
N LEU A 126 9.12 8.47 -15.86
CA LEU A 126 9.64 9.83 -15.66
C LEU A 126 10.60 9.90 -14.47
N MET A 127 10.35 9.11 -13.46
CA MET A 127 11.19 9.06 -12.27
C MET A 127 11.19 7.65 -11.68
N TRP A 128 12.38 7.09 -11.58
CA TRP A 128 12.63 5.89 -10.81
C TRP A 128 13.27 6.23 -9.46
N GLY A 129 13.14 5.35 -8.49
CA GLY A 129 13.82 5.45 -7.21
C GLY A 129 14.62 4.19 -6.94
N THR A 130 15.81 4.33 -6.39
CA THR A 130 16.63 3.20 -5.92
C THR A 130 16.91 3.33 -4.43
N ASP A 131 16.98 2.20 -3.75
CA ASP A 131 17.30 2.10 -2.33
C ASP A 131 17.88 0.71 -2.03
N ALA A 132 18.52 0.56 -0.90
CA ALA A 132 19.12 -0.69 -0.48
C ALA A 132 18.81 -1.03 0.97
N THR A 133 18.86 -2.32 1.26
CA THR A 133 18.73 -2.81 2.63
C THR A 133 19.58 -4.05 2.82
N MET A 134 19.79 -4.41 4.07
CA MET A 134 20.53 -5.64 4.42
C MET A 134 19.56 -6.70 4.95
N ALA A 135 19.89 -7.96 4.68
CA ALA A 135 19.30 -9.14 5.26
C ALA A 135 20.39 -10.09 5.76
N TYR A 136 20.05 -10.90 6.75
CA TYR A 136 21.00 -11.86 7.31
C TYR A 136 20.72 -13.25 6.76
N THR A 137 21.77 -13.97 6.35
CA THR A 137 21.73 -15.38 5.95
C THR A 137 22.65 -16.20 6.85
N LYS A 138 22.40 -17.51 6.97
CA LYS A 138 23.17 -18.39 7.88
C LYS A 138 24.62 -18.55 7.46
N GLN A 139 24.85 -18.74 6.16
CA GLN A 139 26.18 -19.07 5.63
C GLN A 139 26.99 -17.82 5.24
N ASP A 140 26.33 -16.82 4.65
CA ASP A 140 27.00 -15.62 4.12
C ASP A 140 26.96 -14.41 5.07
N GLY A 141 26.22 -14.51 6.22
CA GLY A 141 26.04 -13.39 7.14
C GLY A 141 25.16 -12.29 6.54
N TRP A 142 25.56 -11.03 6.74
CA TRP A 142 24.85 -9.87 6.20
C TRP A 142 25.10 -9.69 4.71
N VAL A 143 24.02 -9.72 3.93
CA VAL A 143 23.99 -9.52 2.49
C VAL A 143 23.09 -8.34 2.12
N TRP A 144 23.24 -7.81 0.92
CA TRP A 144 22.52 -6.64 0.44
C TRP A 144 21.39 -7.03 -0.50
N ALA A 145 20.26 -6.34 -0.35
CA ALA A 145 19.15 -6.34 -1.31
C ALA A 145 18.94 -4.91 -1.82
N PHE A 146 18.98 -4.74 -3.12
CA PHE A 146 18.78 -3.48 -3.84
C PHE A 146 17.44 -3.49 -4.54
N CYS A 147 16.85 -2.31 -4.75
CA CYS A 147 15.67 -2.16 -5.58
C CYS A 147 15.80 -0.96 -6.51
N CYS A 148 15.13 -1.05 -7.66
CA CYS A 148 14.72 0.07 -8.49
C CYS A 148 13.19 0.04 -8.57
N ILE A 149 12.53 1.17 -8.50
CA ILE A 149 11.06 1.25 -8.52
C ILE A 149 10.59 2.47 -9.31
N ASP A 150 9.63 2.27 -10.19
CA ASP A 150 8.97 3.39 -10.86
C ASP A 150 8.06 4.14 -9.89
N HIS A 151 8.25 5.44 -9.77
CA HIS A 151 7.48 6.27 -8.83
C HIS A 151 6.01 6.40 -9.21
N PHE A 152 5.64 6.25 -10.47
CA PHE A 152 4.25 6.28 -10.91
C PHE A 152 3.54 4.95 -10.66
N SER A 153 3.92 3.89 -11.35
CA SER A 153 3.26 2.58 -11.28
C SER A 153 3.55 1.82 -9.99
N ALA A 154 4.67 2.14 -9.33
CA ALA A 154 5.31 1.38 -8.27
C ALA A 154 5.74 -0.03 -8.71
N GLU A 155 5.96 -0.27 -9.99
CA GLU A 155 6.62 -1.48 -10.46
C GLU A 155 8.07 -1.50 -10.02
N ALA A 156 8.56 -2.65 -9.57
CA ALA A 156 9.86 -2.77 -8.93
C ALA A 156 10.72 -3.86 -9.55
N TRP A 157 12.02 -3.64 -9.52
CA TRP A 157 13.08 -4.58 -9.87
C TRP A 157 14.02 -4.71 -8.68
N THR A 158 14.57 -5.88 -8.47
CA THR A 158 15.37 -6.15 -7.26
C THR A 158 16.55 -7.05 -7.57
N SER A 159 17.64 -6.85 -6.85
CA SER A 159 18.78 -7.75 -6.85
C SER A 159 19.26 -8.05 -5.45
N VAL A 160 20.04 -9.13 -5.30
CA VAL A 160 20.67 -9.55 -4.04
C VAL A 160 22.15 -9.84 -4.27
N ALA A 161 23.02 -9.24 -3.46
CA ALA A 161 24.47 -9.40 -3.56
C ALA A 161 25.12 -9.57 -2.19
N LYS A 162 26.26 -10.29 -2.14
CA LYS A 162 27.05 -10.43 -0.92
C LYS A 162 27.67 -9.11 -0.47
N ARG A 163 27.96 -8.21 -1.40
CA ARG A 163 28.58 -6.90 -1.13
C ARG A 163 27.71 -5.76 -1.65
N GLY A 164 27.61 -4.70 -0.86
CA GLY A 164 26.88 -3.50 -1.24
C GLY A 164 27.77 -2.50 -1.98
N ASP A 165 28.32 -2.91 -3.11
CA ASP A 165 29.24 -2.10 -3.89
C ASP A 165 28.58 -1.37 -5.07
N ARG A 166 29.39 -0.59 -5.78
CA ARG A 166 28.96 0.21 -6.95
C ARG A 166 28.48 -0.60 -8.17
N PHE A 167 28.75 -1.90 -8.20
CA PHE A 167 28.30 -2.78 -9.29
C PHE A 167 26.93 -3.37 -8.95
N ALA A 168 26.77 -3.88 -7.74
CA ALA A 168 25.55 -4.52 -7.28
C ALA A 168 24.34 -3.56 -7.26
N CYS A 169 24.53 -2.27 -6.98
CA CYS A 169 23.47 -1.28 -6.99
C CYS A 169 22.96 -0.95 -8.42
N LEU A 170 23.72 -1.27 -9.46
CA LEU A 170 23.30 -1.09 -10.86
C LEU A 170 22.44 -2.24 -11.39
N GLU A 171 22.52 -3.43 -10.80
CA GLU A 171 21.75 -4.60 -11.27
C GLU A 171 20.25 -4.34 -11.40
N PRO A 172 19.52 -3.83 -10.39
CA PRO A 172 18.09 -3.60 -10.52
C PRO A 172 17.74 -2.48 -11.53
N ILE A 173 18.67 -1.56 -11.81
CA ILE A 173 18.51 -0.52 -12.83
C ILE A 173 18.68 -1.13 -14.22
N HIS A 174 19.67 -2.01 -14.41
CA HIS A 174 19.85 -2.80 -15.63
C HIS A 174 18.62 -3.65 -15.95
N ASP A 175 18.07 -4.33 -14.92
CA ASP A 175 16.85 -5.13 -15.07
C ASP A 175 15.66 -4.26 -15.47
N ALA A 176 15.53 -3.07 -14.86
CA ALA A 176 14.50 -2.10 -15.22
C ALA A 176 14.62 -1.63 -16.69
N VAL A 177 15.82 -1.26 -17.12
CA VAL A 177 16.08 -0.85 -18.51
C VAL A 177 15.81 -2.00 -19.47
N THR A 178 16.24 -3.22 -19.13
CA THR A 178 15.99 -4.40 -19.97
C THR A 178 14.50 -4.73 -20.09
N ASP A 179 13.76 -4.68 -18.98
CA ASP A 179 12.30 -4.95 -18.97
C ASP A 179 11.53 -3.90 -19.77
N ARG A 180 11.96 -2.62 -19.73
CA ARG A 180 11.29 -1.52 -20.43
C ARG A 180 11.63 -1.44 -21.91
N PHE A 181 12.88 -1.65 -22.26
CA PHE A 181 13.41 -1.36 -23.59
C PHE A 181 13.88 -2.62 -24.34
N GLY A 182 13.82 -3.81 -23.72
CA GLY A 182 14.24 -5.08 -24.30
C GLY A 182 15.75 -5.27 -24.42
N ARG A 183 16.55 -4.25 -24.12
CA ARG A 183 18.03 -4.27 -24.17
C ARG A 183 18.61 -3.17 -23.29
N VAL A 184 19.90 -3.20 -23.10
CA VAL A 184 20.68 -2.13 -22.46
C VAL A 184 21.57 -1.49 -23.52
N ASP A 185 21.42 -0.19 -23.77
CA ASP A 185 22.18 0.54 -24.78
C ASP A 185 22.37 2.00 -24.34
N LYS A 186 23.31 2.68 -25.00
CA LYS A 186 23.60 4.09 -24.74
C LYS A 186 22.38 4.97 -25.02
N ASP A 187 22.15 5.93 -24.11
CA ASP A 187 21.06 6.94 -24.21
C ASP A 187 19.63 6.35 -24.27
N LEU A 188 19.46 5.05 -24.02
CA LEU A 188 18.18 4.36 -24.20
C LEU A 188 17.12 4.78 -23.17
N ALA A 189 17.56 5.11 -21.96
CA ALA A 189 16.68 5.53 -20.85
C ALA A 189 16.62 7.06 -20.69
N ARG A 190 16.86 7.81 -21.77
CA ARG A 190 16.82 9.27 -21.75
C ARG A 190 15.44 9.79 -21.38
N GLY A 191 15.40 10.76 -20.46
CA GLY A 191 14.18 11.35 -19.92
C GLY A 191 13.71 10.72 -18.61
N ILE A 192 14.37 9.65 -18.15
CA ILE A 192 14.14 9.08 -16.83
C ILE A 192 15.08 9.74 -15.81
N ALA A 193 14.55 10.23 -14.70
CA ALA A 193 15.33 10.68 -13.55
C ALA A 193 15.40 9.56 -12.50
N LEU A 194 16.60 9.29 -11.94
CA LEU A 194 16.79 8.30 -10.90
C LEU A 194 16.99 8.97 -9.53
N ARG A 195 16.06 8.76 -8.62
CA ARG A 195 16.13 9.21 -7.24
C ARG A 195 16.89 8.20 -6.37
N HIS A 196 17.88 8.67 -5.60
CA HIS A 196 18.62 7.85 -4.65
C HIS A 196 19.05 8.67 -3.42
N ASP A 197 19.51 8.00 -2.39
CA ASP A 197 20.16 8.63 -1.25
C ASP A 197 21.66 8.93 -1.54
N TRP A 198 22.34 9.52 -0.55
CA TRP A 198 23.77 9.85 -0.64
C TRP A 198 24.69 8.67 -0.26
N GLY A 199 24.23 7.43 -0.39
CA GLY A 199 25.07 6.26 -0.14
C GLY A 199 26.32 6.24 -1.04
N PRO A 200 27.47 5.76 -0.52
CA PRO A 200 28.75 5.78 -1.26
C PRO A 200 28.69 4.97 -2.57
N GLN A 201 27.85 3.95 -2.64
CA GLN A 201 27.62 3.17 -3.86
C GLN A 201 27.02 4.01 -4.97
N TYR A 202 26.08 4.93 -4.65
CA TYR A 202 25.36 5.78 -5.60
C TYR A 202 26.17 7.03 -5.99
N THR A 203 27.07 7.50 -5.14
CA THR A 203 27.93 8.65 -5.42
C THR A 203 29.26 8.27 -6.10
N SER A 204 29.47 6.98 -6.36
CA SER A 204 30.69 6.50 -7.01
C SER A 204 30.75 6.94 -8.49
N GLY A 205 31.94 7.28 -9.00
CA GLY A 205 32.11 7.66 -10.40
C GLY A 205 31.69 6.58 -11.39
N HIS A 206 31.75 5.30 -11.00
CA HIS A 206 31.27 4.20 -11.82
C HIS A 206 29.74 4.21 -11.97
N PHE A 207 29.02 4.40 -10.86
CA PHE A 207 27.56 4.48 -10.87
C PHE A 207 27.08 5.68 -11.68
N GLN A 208 27.64 6.85 -11.42
CA GLN A 208 27.32 8.09 -12.14
C GLN A 208 27.64 7.99 -13.63
N GLY A 209 28.77 7.38 -13.99
CA GLY A 209 29.15 7.12 -15.38
C GLY A 209 28.18 6.15 -16.09
N ALA A 210 27.68 5.13 -15.38
CA ALA A 210 26.69 4.21 -15.91
C ALA A 210 25.33 4.88 -16.16
N LEU A 211 24.86 5.73 -15.22
CA LEU A 211 23.63 6.52 -15.44
C LEU A 211 23.75 7.45 -16.65
N ALA A 212 24.87 8.19 -16.71
CA ALA A 212 25.13 9.10 -17.83
C ALA A 212 25.17 8.34 -19.17
N TRP A 213 25.77 7.15 -19.20
CA TRP A 213 25.81 6.31 -20.41
C TRP A 213 24.41 5.82 -20.83
N LEU A 214 23.55 5.45 -19.88
CA LEU A 214 22.15 5.07 -20.13
C LEU A 214 21.27 6.26 -20.52
N GLY A 215 21.72 7.50 -20.30
CA GLY A 215 20.93 8.72 -20.48
C GLY A 215 19.97 9.03 -19.32
N ILE A 216 20.17 8.35 -18.17
CA ILE A 216 19.36 8.56 -16.96
C ILE A 216 19.88 9.81 -16.23
N GLU A 217 18.97 10.71 -15.87
CA GLU A 217 19.27 11.91 -15.10
C GLU A 217 19.51 11.54 -13.61
N ASP A 218 20.67 11.94 -13.10
CA ASP A 218 20.96 11.80 -11.67
C ASP A 218 20.14 12.79 -10.85
N SER A 219 19.35 12.29 -9.90
CA SER A 219 18.44 13.08 -9.07
C SER A 219 18.57 12.72 -7.60
N PRO A 220 19.69 13.05 -6.95
CA PRO A 220 19.90 12.70 -5.55
C PRO A 220 18.84 13.36 -4.65
N ALA A 221 18.46 12.69 -3.57
CA ALA A 221 17.58 13.26 -2.55
C ALA A 221 18.27 14.49 -1.91
N PHE A 222 17.49 15.52 -1.57
CA PHE A 222 18.03 16.68 -0.88
C PHE A 222 18.70 16.26 0.44
N ALA A 223 19.90 16.77 0.70
CA ALA A 223 20.63 16.48 1.90
C ALA A 223 19.81 16.86 3.14
N GLY A 224 19.55 15.89 4.03
CA GLY A 224 18.76 16.08 5.25
C GLY A 224 17.23 16.01 5.07
N GLU A 225 16.70 15.75 3.86
CA GLU A 225 15.28 15.62 3.59
C GLU A 225 14.87 14.19 3.20
N PRO A 226 14.60 13.29 4.19
CA PRO A 226 14.21 11.90 3.95
C PRO A 226 12.98 11.68 3.06
N PRO A 227 12.01 12.60 2.93
CA PRO A 227 10.76 12.30 2.21
C PRO A 227 10.90 12.17 0.69
N CYS A 228 12.05 12.49 0.11
CA CYS A 228 12.19 12.56 -1.36
C CYS A 228 12.19 11.18 -2.05
N ASN A 229 12.54 10.08 -1.37
CA ASN A 229 12.56 8.71 -1.90
C ASN A 229 11.49 7.79 -1.28
N GLY A 230 10.37 8.38 -0.84
CA GLY A 230 9.32 7.66 -0.11
C GLY A 230 8.69 6.48 -0.85
N CYS A 231 8.83 6.38 -2.18
CA CYS A 231 8.36 5.25 -2.96
C CYS A 231 9.27 4.03 -2.73
N ALA A 232 10.57 4.20 -2.89
CA ALA A 232 11.56 3.14 -2.65
C ALA A 232 11.57 2.72 -1.17
N GLU A 233 11.54 3.67 -0.23
CA GLU A 233 11.45 3.37 1.20
C GLU A 233 10.21 2.53 1.55
N ARG A 234 9.06 2.83 0.94
CA ARG A 234 7.82 2.07 1.14
C ARG A 234 7.95 0.66 0.57
N PHE A 235 8.55 0.53 -0.61
CA PHE A 235 8.79 -0.78 -1.23
C PHE A 235 9.75 -1.62 -0.38
N ILE A 236 10.89 -1.07 0.05
CA ILE A 236 11.86 -1.73 0.95
C ILE A 236 11.16 -2.22 2.23
N ARG A 237 10.28 -1.42 2.81
CA ARG A 237 9.50 -1.87 3.96
C ARG A 237 8.62 -3.06 3.63
N THR A 238 7.93 -3.02 2.49
CA THR A 238 7.07 -4.13 2.04
C THR A 238 7.91 -5.39 1.78
N LEU A 239 9.05 -5.25 1.13
CA LEU A 239 10.03 -6.33 0.92
C LEU A 239 10.46 -6.94 2.26
N LYS A 240 10.82 -6.12 3.24
CA LYS A 240 11.18 -6.59 4.60
C LYS A 240 10.06 -7.38 5.24
N GLU A 241 8.85 -6.83 5.29
CA GLU A 241 7.70 -7.42 5.98
C GLU A 241 7.15 -8.67 5.28
N GLN A 242 7.25 -8.75 3.96
CA GLN A 242 6.64 -9.82 3.16
C GLN A 242 7.64 -10.87 2.66
N CYS A 243 8.95 -10.61 2.76
CA CYS A 243 9.99 -11.49 2.29
C CYS A 243 11.15 -11.61 3.30
N LEU A 244 11.95 -10.54 3.49
CA LEU A 244 13.22 -10.66 4.20
C LEU A 244 13.10 -11.09 5.67
N TRP A 245 12.01 -10.78 6.35
CA TRP A 245 11.77 -11.11 7.76
C TRP A 245 10.83 -12.31 7.98
N VAL A 246 10.38 -12.95 6.90
CA VAL A 246 9.43 -14.06 7.00
C VAL A 246 10.11 -15.33 7.50
N ARG A 247 11.36 -15.54 7.11
CA ARG A 247 12.18 -16.68 7.53
C ARG A 247 13.66 -16.33 7.52
N LEU A 248 14.47 -17.20 8.12
CA LEU A 248 15.92 -17.14 8.00
C LEU A 248 16.35 -17.94 6.76
N TYR A 249 17.12 -17.29 5.88
CA TYR A 249 17.63 -17.87 4.64
C TYR A 249 18.93 -18.59 4.87
N ASP A 250 19.21 -19.65 4.09
CA ASP A 250 20.42 -20.44 4.26
C ASP A 250 21.66 -19.70 3.73
N ASP A 251 21.58 -19.17 2.52
CA ASP A 251 22.65 -18.41 1.88
C ASP A 251 22.09 -17.27 1.01
N VAL A 252 22.97 -16.59 0.29
CA VAL A 252 22.61 -15.48 -0.60
C VAL A 252 21.75 -15.92 -1.77
N GLU A 253 21.94 -17.18 -2.25
CA GLU A 253 21.18 -17.69 -3.38
C GLU A 253 19.73 -18.03 -3.00
N ASP A 254 19.52 -18.66 -1.84
CA ASP A 254 18.20 -18.91 -1.27
C ASP A 254 17.44 -17.59 -1.05
N LEU A 255 18.12 -16.57 -0.57
CA LEU A 255 17.54 -15.22 -0.44
C LEU A 255 17.23 -14.60 -1.80
N ARG A 256 18.13 -14.74 -2.80
CA ARG A 256 17.95 -14.19 -4.14
C ARG A 256 16.70 -14.77 -4.80
N GLN A 257 16.51 -16.08 -4.76
CA GLN A 257 15.33 -16.73 -5.31
C GLN A 257 14.05 -16.25 -4.64
N ALA A 258 14.06 -16.10 -3.32
CA ALA A 258 12.92 -15.60 -2.58
C ALA A 258 12.58 -14.14 -2.94
N VAL A 259 13.58 -13.29 -3.14
CA VAL A 259 13.40 -11.88 -3.52
C VAL A 259 12.89 -11.74 -4.96
N ILE A 260 13.41 -12.55 -5.89
CA ILE A 260 12.91 -12.61 -7.28
C ILE A 260 11.43 -13.01 -7.30
N GLU A 261 11.07 -14.09 -6.61
CA GLU A 261 9.69 -14.55 -6.57
C GLU A 261 8.76 -13.54 -5.86
N PHE A 262 9.23 -12.91 -4.77
CA PHE A 262 8.49 -11.83 -4.12
C PHE A 262 8.24 -10.67 -5.10
N THR A 263 9.26 -10.22 -5.83
CA THR A 263 9.16 -9.08 -6.75
C THR A 263 8.20 -9.40 -7.90
N ARG A 264 8.26 -10.62 -8.44
CA ARG A 264 7.31 -11.09 -9.44
C ARG A 264 5.86 -11.02 -8.92
N ARG A 265 5.60 -11.56 -7.72
CA ARG A 265 4.27 -11.50 -7.09
C ARG A 265 3.86 -10.06 -6.75
N TYR A 266 4.78 -9.24 -6.25
CA TYR A 266 4.51 -7.84 -5.95
C TYR A 266 4.04 -7.10 -7.21
N ASN A 267 4.75 -7.20 -8.30
CA ASN A 267 4.40 -6.53 -9.54
C ASN A 267 3.05 -6.97 -10.14
N ASN A 268 2.67 -8.25 -9.96
CA ASN A 268 1.47 -8.82 -10.56
C ASN A 268 0.25 -8.88 -9.63
N GLU A 269 0.43 -8.81 -8.29
CA GLU A 269 -0.65 -9.14 -7.35
C GLU A 269 -0.79 -8.14 -6.19
N TRP A 270 0.21 -7.22 -5.97
CA TRP A 270 0.12 -6.21 -4.92
C TRP A 270 -0.82 -5.09 -5.31
N LEU A 271 -1.94 -4.95 -4.59
CA LEU A 271 -2.95 -3.92 -4.89
C LEU A 271 -2.54 -2.54 -4.38
N ILE A 272 -2.50 -1.54 -5.26
CA ILE A 272 -2.11 -0.16 -4.97
C ILE A 272 -3.33 0.75 -4.91
N GLU A 273 -3.62 1.28 -3.73
CA GLU A 273 -4.85 2.07 -3.49
C GLU A 273 -4.92 3.33 -4.37
N ARG A 274 -3.79 4.03 -4.62
CA ARG A 274 -3.76 5.25 -5.45
C ARG A 274 -4.11 4.99 -6.92
N HIS A 275 -3.96 3.76 -7.40
CA HIS A 275 -4.33 3.30 -8.73
C HIS A 275 -5.65 2.51 -8.73
N GLY A 276 -6.59 2.82 -7.82
CA GLY A 276 -7.87 2.13 -7.78
C GLY A 276 -7.78 0.65 -7.39
N HIS A 277 -6.72 0.23 -6.73
CA HIS A 277 -6.37 -1.16 -6.42
C HIS A 277 -5.99 -2.01 -7.65
N CYS A 278 -5.40 -1.39 -8.67
CA CYS A 278 -4.63 -2.09 -9.70
C CYS A 278 -3.29 -2.56 -9.14
N THR A 279 -2.70 -3.56 -9.79
CA THR A 279 -1.32 -3.98 -9.51
C THR A 279 -0.33 -3.00 -10.16
N PRO A 280 0.97 -3.01 -9.80
CA PRO A 280 1.99 -2.19 -10.46
C PRO A 280 1.99 -2.34 -11.99
N ARG A 281 1.96 -3.57 -12.50
CA ARG A 281 1.94 -3.84 -13.95
C ARG A 281 0.66 -3.38 -14.63
N GLU A 282 -0.50 -3.57 -14.02
CA GLU A 282 -1.76 -3.05 -14.54
C GLU A 282 -1.76 -1.51 -14.59
N ALA A 283 -1.22 -0.87 -13.55
CA ALA A 283 -1.14 0.59 -13.50
C ALA A 283 -0.21 1.15 -14.58
N TYR A 284 0.91 0.45 -14.85
CA TYR A 284 1.81 0.78 -15.95
C TYR A 284 1.12 0.61 -17.31
N ALA A 285 0.56 -0.56 -17.58
CA ALA A 285 -0.10 -0.87 -18.85
C ALA A 285 -1.22 0.13 -19.17
N ALA A 286 -2.10 0.41 -18.21
CA ALA A 286 -3.19 1.37 -18.37
C ALA A 286 -2.70 2.79 -18.68
N ALA A 287 -1.56 3.20 -18.11
CA ALA A 287 -0.98 4.51 -18.39
C ALA A 287 -0.40 4.59 -19.81
N ILE A 288 0.28 3.54 -20.26
CA ILE A 288 0.82 3.48 -21.64
C ILE A 288 -0.31 3.47 -22.66
N GLU A 289 -1.36 2.68 -22.45
CA GLU A 289 -2.54 2.67 -23.32
C GLU A 289 -3.20 4.05 -23.42
N SER A 290 -3.31 4.76 -22.28
CA SER A 290 -3.87 6.11 -22.23
C SER A 290 -3.01 7.17 -22.92
N GLN A 291 -1.70 6.96 -23.04
CA GLN A 291 -0.79 7.86 -23.76
C GLN A 291 -0.81 7.62 -25.29
N ALA A 292 -1.16 6.40 -25.70
CA ALA A 292 -1.24 6.02 -27.10
C ALA A 292 -2.58 6.38 -27.77
N ALA A 293 -3.61 6.71 -26.96
CA ALA A 293 -4.97 7.07 -27.40
C ALA A 293 -5.14 8.59 -27.54
#